data_f8c39beccde5eb474b3940efef3ca47e
#
_entry.id   f8c39beccde5eb474b3940efef3ca47e
#
_cell.length_a   1.000
_cell.length_b   1.000
_cell.length_c   1.000
_cell.angle_alpha   90.00
_cell.angle_beta   90.00
_cell.angle_gamma   90.00
#
_symmetry.space_group_name_H-M   'P 1'
#
loop_
_entity.id
_entity.type
_entity.pdbx_description
1 polymer ?
#
loop_
_entity_poly.entity_id
_entity_poly.type
_entity_poly.pdbx_seq_one_letter_code
_entity_poly.pdbx_strand_id
1 'polypeptide(L)'
;MGEKFGRVLFLKDYPNFLKDETIARLCEFPQNLMLSIQIVPVPMEEAVADMQKRVLAVETDITRWQQKQNANHNFSAEPPYEMQQMRQEMKALLDDLTSRDQRMVLVLVTLVHLADSYAQLNSDTEAITATA
;
A
#
# COMPACT_ATOMS: atom_id res chain seq x y z
N MET A 1 24.80 -6.76 25.63
CA MET A 1 24.73 -6.04 24.36
C MET A 1 25.71 -4.87 24.42
N GLY A 2 26.58 -4.74 23.44
CA GLY A 2 27.46 -3.56 23.35
C GLY A 2 26.62 -2.28 23.14
N GLU A 3 27.25 -1.13 23.38
CA GLU A 3 26.63 0.18 23.13
C GLU A 3 26.46 0.38 21.63
N LYS A 4 25.28 0.06 21.11
CA LYS A 4 24.90 0.29 19.72
C LYS A 4 23.63 1.12 19.65
N PHE A 5 23.52 1.91 18.60
CA PHE A 5 22.34 2.68 18.28
C PHE A 5 21.47 1.88 17.31
N GLY A 6 20.16 1.84 17.55
CA GLY A 6 19.21 1.14 16.70
C GLY A 6 18.07 2.05 16.26
N ARG A 7 17.53 1.76 15.08
CA ARG A 7 16.37 2.45 14.54
C ARG A 7 15.43 1.45 13.89
N VAL A 8 14.13 1.66 14.12
CA VAL A 8 13.07 0.90 13.48
C VAL A 8 12.46 1.77 12.39
N LEU A 9 12.40 1.21 11.19
CA LEU A 9 11.73 1.80 10.04
C LEU A 9 10.55 0.90 9.66
N PHE A 10 9.52 1.47 9.08
CA PHE A 10 8.42 0.71 8.52
C PHE A 10 8.08 1.24 7.12
N LEU A 11 7.63 0.36 6.25
CA LEU A 11 7.16 0.74 4.93
C LEU A 11 5.78 1.40 5.09
N LYS A 12 5.70 2.67 4.74
CA LYS A 12 4.48 3.47 4.91
C LYS A 12 3.52 3.29 3.74
N ASP A 13 4.05 3.40 2.54
CA ASP A 13 3.27 3.34 1.31
C ASP A 13 3.67 2.10 0.52
N TYR A 14 2.67 1.34 0.09
CA TYR A 14 2.86 0.13 -0.68
C TYR A 14 2.45 0.37 -2.13
N PRO A 15 3.27 -0.01 -3.11
CA PRO A 15 2.88 0.03 -4.51
C PRO A 15 1.78 -1.01 -4.78
N ASN A 16 1.04 -0.82 -5.87
CA ASN A 16 -0.01 -1.76 -6.30
C ASN A 16 0.52 -3.18 -6.52
N PHE A 17 1.82 -3.30 -6.80
CA PHE A 17 2.51 -4.57 -6.94
C PHE A 17 3.90 -4.47 -6.31
N LEU A 18 4.15 -5.27 -5.28
CA LEU A 18 5.46 -5.36 -4.64
C LEU A 18 6.29 -6.45 -5.34
N LYS A 19 7.39 -6.05 -5.96
CA LYS A 19 8.32 -6.99 -6.60
C LYS A 19 9.24 -7.62 -5.56
N ASP A 20 9.55 -8.89 -5.75
CA ASP A 20 10.51 -9.61 -4.89
C ASP A 20 11.87 -8.93 -4.84
N GLU A 21 12.29 -8.30 -5.94
CA GLU A 21 13.51 -7.52 -6.02
C GLU A 21 13.61 -6.39 -4.98
N THR A 22 12.49 -5.78 -4.61
CA THR A 22 12.46 -4.71 -3.62
C THR A 22 12.88 -5.22 -2.24
N ILE A 23 12.36 -6.37 -1.85
CA ILE A 23 12.73 -7.03 -0.59
C ILE A 23 14.19 -7.50 -0.65
N ALA A 24 14.61 -8.09 -1.77
CA ALA A 24 15.99 -8.53 -1.96
C ALA A 24 16.98 -7.36 -1.82
N ARG A 25 16.72 -6.23 -2.46
CA ARG A 25 17.54 -5.01 -2.35
C ARG A 25 17.63 -4.48 -0.92
N LEU A 26 16.54 -4.52 -0.17
CA LEU A 26 16.55 -4.12 1.24
C LEU A 26 17.42 -5.06 2.11
N CYS A 27 17.49 -6.33 1.75
CA CYS A 27 18.31 -7.32 2.45
C CYS A 27 19.79 -7.30 2.05
N GLU A 28 20.16 -6.64 0.96
CA GLU A 28 21.54 -6.57 0.46
C GLU A 28 22.41 -5.49 1.15
N PHE A 29 21.84 -4.70 2.05
CA PHE A 29 22.62 -3.71 2.80
C PHE A 29 23.68 -4.37 3.67
N PRO A 30 24.93 -3.84 3.67
CA PRO A 30 26.03 -4.41 4.44
C PRO A 30 25.95 -4.15 5.95
N GLN A 31 24.92 -3.48 6.43
CA GLN A 31 24.71 -3.19 7.84
C GLN A 31 24.02 -4.35 8.57
N ASN A 32 24.09 -4.32 9.91
CA ASN A 32 23.30 -5.22 10.74
C ASN A 32 21.81 -4.83 10.63
N LEU A 33 21.09 -5.63 9.88
CA LEU A 33 19.73 -5.38 9.48
C LEU A 33 18.86 -6.59 9.83
N MET A 34 17.67 -6.31 10.38
CA MET A 34 16.62 -7.31 10.57
C MET A 34 15.38 -6.83 9.84
N LEU A 35 14.91 -7.60 8.86
CA LEU A 35 13.66 -7.38 8.14
C LEU A 35 12.58 -8.29 8.74
N SER A 36 11.45 -7.71 9.08
CA SER A 36 10.27 -8.45 9.56
C SER A 36 9.08 -8.15 8.64
N ILE A 37 8.41 -9.19 8.21
CA ILE A 37 7.17 -9.09 7.44
C ILE A 37 6.07 -9.75 8.27
N GLN A 38 5.14 -8.95 8.76
CA GLN A 38 3.96 -9.44 9.47
C GLN A 38 2.79 -9.54 8.48
N ILE A 39 2.16 -10.69 8.46
CA ILE A 39 1.02 -10.97 7.58
C ILE A 39 -0.14 -11.41 8.45
N VAL A 40 -1.25 -10.66 8.37
CA VAL A 40 -2.48 -10.98 9.08
C VAL A 40 -3.56 -11.28 8.04
N PRO A 41 -4.02 -12.52 7.93
CA PRO A 41 -5.13 -12.88 7.05
C PRO A 41 -6.41 -12.15 7.47
N VAL A 42 -7.14 -11.62 6.49
CA VAL A 42 -8.46 -11.02 6.71
C VAL A 42 -9.52 -12.07 6.40
N PRO A 43 -10.50 -12.33 7.28
CA PRO A 43 -11.61 -13.22 6.98
C PRO A 43 -12.30 -12.83 5.68
N MET A 44 -12.68 -13.79 4.85
CA MET A 44 -13.23 -13.54 3.52
C MET A 44 -14.47 -12.64 3.56
N GLU A 45 -15.35 -12.86 4.53
CA GLU A 45 -16.56 -12.05 4.70
C GLU A 45 -16.25 -10.58 4.97
N GLU A 46 -15.26 -10.32 5.82
CA GLU A 46 -14.79 -8.96 6.12
C GLU A 46 -14.12 -8.32 4.91
N ALA A 47 -13.29 -9.06 4.19
CA ALA A 47 -12.61 -8.61 2.98
C ALA A 47 -13.60 -8.21 1.90
N VAL A 48 -14.60 -9.05 1.63
CA VAL A 48 -15.65 -8.77 0.65
C VAL A 48 -16.48 -7.56 1.06
N ALA A 49 -16.90 -7.49 2.33
CA ALA A 49 -17.67 -6.36 2.85
C ALA A 49 -16.90 -5.03 2.76
N ASP A 50 -15.61 -5.03 3.06
CA ASP A 50 -14.76 -3.84 2.93
C ASP A 50 -14.62 -3.40 1.48
N MET A 51 -14.38 -4.33 0.55
CA MET A 51 -14.28 -4.02 -0.87
C MET A 51 -15.61 -3.54 -1.46
N GLN A 52 -16.74 -4.10 -1.04
CA GLN A 52 -18.06 -3.62 -1.45
C GLN A 52 -18.31 -2.17 -1.00
N LYS A 53 -17.91 -1.83 0.23
CA LYS A 53 -17.98 -0.45 0.72
C LYS A 53 -17.12 0.51 -0.10
N ARG A 54 -15.91 0.09 -0.49
CA ARG A 54 -15.02 0.90 -1.34
C ARG A 54 -15.59 1.11 -2.74
N VAL A 55 -16.13 0.07 -3.35
CA VAL A 55 -16.83 0.17 -4.64
C VAL A 55 -18.00 1.14 -4.56
N LEU A 56 -18.82 1.02 -3.52
CA LEU A 56 -19.96 1.91 -3.30
C LEU A 56 -19.52 3.37 -3.10
N ALA A 57 -18.44 3.61 -2.38
CA ALA A 57 -17.91 4.95 -2.17
C ALA A 57 -17.47 5.58 -3.51
N VAL A 58 -16.75 4.85 -4.35
CA VAL A 58 -16.33 5.32 -5.68
C VAL A 58 -17.53 5.59 -6.58
N GLU A 59 -18.52 4.71 -6.61
CA GLU A 59 -19.76 4.92 -7.39
C GLU A 59 -20.55 6.14 -6.90
N THR A 60 -20.58 6.37 -5.61
CA THR A 60 -21.20 7.55 -5.01
C THR A 60 -20.49 8.82 -5.43
N ASP A 61 -19.18 8.83 -5.42
CA ASP A 61 -18.37 9.98 -5.84
C ASP A 61 -18.57 10.30 -7.33
N ILE A 62 -18.61 9.28 -8.18
CA ILE A 62 -18.91 9.43 -9.60
C ILE A 62 -20.32 9.99 -9.81
N THR A 63 -21.31 9.48 -9.08
CA THR A 63 -22.69 9.98 -9.16
C THR A 63 -22.79 11.45 -8.73
N ARG A 64 -22.13 11.83 -7.65
CA ARG A 64 -22.08 13.24 -7.20
C ARG A 64 -21.42 14.14 -8.24
N TRP A 65 -20.34 13.67 -8.83
CA TRP A 65 -19.67 14.39 -9.90
C TRP A 65 -20.60 14.60 -11.10
N GLN A 66 -21.30 13.57 -11.56
CA GLN A 66 -22.26 13.65 -12.66
C GLN A 66 -23.42 14.61 -12.35
N GLN A 67 -23.98 14.56 -11.15
CA GLN A 67 -25.01 15.47 -10.71
C GLN A 67 -24.55 16.94 -10.77
N LYS A 68 -23.32 17.19 -10.35
CA LYS A 68 -22.71 18.52 -10.43
C LYS A 68 -22.53 18.99 -11.89
N GLN A 69 -22.10 18.10 -12.79
CA GLN A 69 -22.00 18.42 -14.21
C GLN A 69 -23.36 18.68 -14.84
N ASN A 70 -24.38 17.90 -14.51
CA ASN A 70 -25.74 18.11 -14.97
C ASN A 70 -26.31 19.45 -14.50
N ALA A 71 -26.06 19.86 -13.25
CA ALA A 71 -26.45 21.16 -12.74
C ALA A 71 -25.78 22.33 -13.49
N ASN A 72 -24.58 22.10 -14.05
CA ASN A 72 -23.86 23.04 -14.91
C ASN A 72 -24.24 22.92 -16.40
N HIS A 73 -25.28 22.19 -16.75
CA HIS A 73 -25.72 21.90 -18.13
C HIS A 73 -24.68 21.18 -19.00
N ASN A 74 -23.75 20.46 -18.40
CA ASN A 74 -22.75 19.68 -19.10
C ASN A 74 -23.12 18.19 -19.11
N PHE A 75 -24.16 17.82 -19.87
CA PHE A 75 -24.74 16.48 -19.88
C PHE A 75 -23.88 15.41 -20.57
N SER A 76 -22.92 15.81 -21.36
CA SER A 76 -22.02 14.90 -22.10
C SER A 76 -20.66 14.70 -21.41
N ALA A 77 -20.47 15.26 -20.22
CA ALA A 77 -19.22 15.12 -19.49
C ALA A 77 -19.02 13.70 -19.00
N GLU A 78 -17.83 13.16 -19.28
CA GLU A 78 -17.41 11.88 -18.74
C GLU A 78 -16.68 12.09 -17.40
N PRO A 79 -16.76 11.12 -16.44
CA PRO A 79 -16.02 11.19 -15.20
C PRO A 79 -14.51 11.32 -15.46
N PRO A 80 -13.74 12.00 -14.57
CA PRO A 80 -12.29 12.05 -14.69
C PRO A 80 -11.68 10.66 -14.80
N TYR A 81 -10.63 10.54 -15.58
CA TYR A 81 -9.94 9.26 -15.84
C TYR A 81 -9.55 8.55 -14.53
N GLU A 82 -9.06 9.29 -13.54
CA GLU A 82 -8.69 8.76 -12.22
C GLU A 82 -9.86 8.09 -11.49
N MET A 83 -11.06 8.67 -11.55
CA MET A 83 -12.27 8.07 -10.97
C MET A 83 -12.68 6.78 -11.70
N GLN A 84 -12.60 6.78 -13.03
CA GLN A 84 -12.91 5.60 -13.84
C GLN A 84 -11.91 4.46 -13.57
N GLN A 85 -10.63 4.78 -13.49
CA GLN A 85 -9.57 3.83 -13.17
C GLN A 85 -9.76 3.24 -11.78
N MET A 86 -10.00 4.07 -10.78
CA MET A 86 -10.24 3.62 -9.40
C MET A 86 -11.46 2.68 -9.33
N ARG A 87 -12.55 3.00 -10.05
CA ARG A 87 -13.72 2.13 -10.14
C ARG A 87 -13.37 0.76 -10.72
N GLN A 88 -12.63 0.71 -11.81
CA GLN A 88 -12.20 -0.53 -12.44
C GLN A 88 -11.31 -1.36 -11.52
N GLU A 89 -10.35 -0.73 -10.87
CA GLU A 89 -9.45 -1.40 -9.93
C GLU A 89 -10.20 -2.00 -8.73
N MET A 90 -11.11 -1.23 -8.13
CA MET A 90 -11.90 -1.71 -6.99
C MET A 90 -12.83 -2.86 -7.38
N LYS A 91 -13.46 -2.80 -8.55
CA LYS A 91 -14.29 -3.89 -9.07
C LYS A 91 -13.48 -5.13 -9.40
N ALA A 92 -12.29 -4.98 -9.97
CA ALA A 92 -11.37 -6.08 -10.25
C ALA A 92 -10.91 -6.77 -8.97
N LEU A 93 -10.56 -6.02 -7.93
CA LEU A 93 -10.20 -6.57 -6.62
C LEU A 93 -11.36 -7.32 -5.97
N LEU A 94 -12.57 -6.80 -6.05
CA LEU A 94 -13.76 -7.49 -5.55
C LEU A 94 -14.01 -8.80 -6.31
N ASP A 95 -13.85 -8.80 -7.62
CA ASP A 95 -13.98 -9.98 -8.46
C ASP A 95 -12.92 -11.03 -8.14
N ASP A 96 -11.68 -10.61 -7.91
CA ASP A 96 -10.58 -11.47 -7.48
C ASP A 96 -10.89 -12.19 -6.16
N LEU A 97 -11.50 -11.49 -5.19
CA LEU A 97 -11.91 -12.08 -3.91
C LEU A 97 -13.08 -13.05 -4.05
N THR A 98 -14.06 -12.72 -4.88
CA THR A 98 -15.33 -13.48 -4.98
C THR A 98 -15.29 -14.63 -6.00
N SER A 99 -14.57 -14.46 -7.11
CA SER A 99 -14.59 -15.38 -8.24
C SER A 99 -13.27 -16.12 -8.48
N ARG A 100 -12.14 -15.58 -8.00
CA ARG A 100 -10.81 -16.13 -8.27
C ARG A 100 -10.12 -16.74 -7.04
N ASP A 101 -10.84 -16.89 -5.96
CA ASP A 101 -10.33 -17.45 -4.69
C ASP A 101 -9.06 -16.75 -4.16
N GLN A 102 -8.91 -15.47 -4.47
CA GLN A 102 -7.85 -14.65 -3.90
C GLN A 102 -8.13 -14.34 -2.44
N ARG A 103 -7.07 -14.11 -1.65
CA ARG A 103 -7.18 -13.80 -0.24
C ARG A 103 -6.64 -12.41 0.06
N MET A 104 -7.32 -11.70 0.95
CA MET A 104 -6.85 -10.42 1.46
C MET A 104 -6.02 -10.66 2.72
N VAL A 105 -4.89 -9.99 2.78
CA VAL A 105 -4.03 -9.98 3.97
C VAL A 105 -3.64 -8.55 4.31
N LEU A 106 -3.48 -8.26 5.59
CA LEU A 106 -2.81 -7.04 6.06
C LEU A 106 -1.32 -7.33 6.17
N VAL A 107 -0.50 -6.48 5.58
CA VAL A 107 0.96 -6.65 5.58
C VAL A 107 1.61 -5.45 6.25
N LEU A 108 2.53 -5.73 7.17
CA LEU A 108 3.40 -4.72 7.75
C LEU A 108 4.86 -5.15 7.58
N VAL A 109 5.61 -4.36 6.83
CA VAL A 109 7.05 -4.56 6.65
C VAL A 109 7.79 -3.59 7.55
N THR A 110 8.56 -4.14 8.48
CA THR A 110 9.42 -3.38 9.39
C THR A 110 10.88 -3.78 9.20
N LEU A 111 11.75 -2.82 9.40
CA LEU A 111 13.17 -2.98 9.26
C LEU A 111 13.86 -2.35 10.47
N VAL A 112 14.70 -3.14 11.13
CA VAL A 112 15.53 -2.67 12.25
C VAL A 112 16.97 -2.70 11.82
N HIS A 113 17.70 -1.59 11.97
CA HIS A 113 19.12 -1.54 11.72
C HIS A 113 19.88 -0.97 12.90
N LEU A 114 21.13 -1.41 13.05
CA LEU A 114 22.02 -1.05 14.15
C LEU A 114 23.29 -0.40 13.59
N ALA A 115 23.81 0.56 14.31
CA ALA A 115 25.08 1.22 14.00
C ALA A 115 25.89 1.49 15.27
N ASP A 116 27.19 1.64 15.11
CA ASP A 116 28.11 1.88 16.22
C ASP A 116 28.11 3.36 16.67
N SER A 117 27.62 4.27 15.84
CA SER A 117 27.48 5.69 16.16
C SER A 117 26.15 6.25 15.64
N TYR A 118 25.70 7.35 16.25
CA TYR A 118 24.49 8.05 15.82
C TYR A 118 24.63 8.65 14.42
N ALA A 119 25.81 9.18 14.08
CA ALA A 119 26.10 9.68 12.73
C ALA A 119 26.00 8.58 11.67
N GLN A 120 26.56 7.41 11.96
CA GLN A 120 26.48 6.24 11.07
C GLN A 120 25.03 5.76 10.93
N LEU A 121 24.27 5.76 12.03
CA LEU A 121 22.85 5.40 12.03
C LEU A 121 22.04 6.28 11.08
N ASN A 122 22.27 7.59 11.12
CA ASN A 122 21.57 8.54 10.24
C ASN A 122 21.96 8.32 8.77
N SER A 123 23.24 8.14 8.47
CA SER A 123 23.71 7.88 7.12
C SER A 123 23.13 6.58 6.56
N ASP A 124 23.09 5.53 7.35
CA ASP A 124 22.50 4.24 6.97
C ASP A 124 20.99 4.36 6.76
N THR A 125 20.30 5.14 7.59
CA THR A 125 18.86 5.42 7.41
C THR A 125 18.59 6.12 6.09
N GLU A 126 19.37 7.11 5.73
CA GLU A 126 19.23 7.83 4.45
C GLU A 126 19.44 6.88 3.26
N ALA A 127 20.45 6.03 3.32
CA ALA A 127 20.73 5.03 2.28
C ALA A 127 19.56 4.02 2.13
N ILE A 128 19.04 3.51 3.23
CA ILE A 128 17.90 2.57 3.23
C ILE A 128 16.64 3.26 2.67
N THR A 129 16.35 4.47 3.11
CA THR A 129 15.18 5.23 2.67
C THR A 129 15.24 5.58 1.19
N ALA A 130 16.43 5.85 0.65
CA ALA A 130 16.62 6.12 -0.77
C ALA A 130 16.45 4.86 -1.65
N THR A 131 16.64 3.67 -1.09
CA THR A 131 16.48 2.39 -1.81
C THR A 131 15.02 1.90 -1.81
N ALA A 132 14.29 2.25 -0.78
CA ALA A 132 12.89 1.82 -0.61
C ALA A 132 11.91 2.66 -1.53
#